data_79fca2ed0bfacace7146438ccd32fbe8
#
_entry.id   79fca2ed0bfacace7146438ccd32fbe8
#
_cell.length_a   1.000
_cell.length_b   1.000
_cell.length_c   1.000
_cell.angle_alpha   90.00
_cell.angle_beta   90.00
_cell.angle_gamma   90.00
#
_symmetry.space_group_name_H-M   'P 1'
#
loop_
_entity.id
_entity.type
_entity.pdbx_description
1 polymer ?
#
loop_
_entity_poly.entity_id
_entity_poly.type
_entity_poly.pdbx_seq_one_letter_code
_entity_poly.pdbx_strand_id
1 'polypeptide(L)'
;MKKFIITGGAGFIGSTLVKALLEKGAESILIIDDLSTGSESNISSVLNDERIEFINSRIEDIDNLDSLLSSYDFCYHLAAGVGVQYIMENLSDSLLTNILATHKVLESCQANNIPVLLTSTSEVYGVAEDDIWTEDTKSLIGPTTKLRWSY
;
A
#
# COMPACT_ATOMS: atom_id res chain seq x y z
N MET A 1 -14.94 17.36 -5.78
CA MET A 1 -13.72 16.66 -6.21
C MET A 1 -13.11 16.05 -4.94
N LYS A 2 -12.33 14.99 -5.04
CA LYS A 2 -11.79 14.30 -3.86
C LYS A 2 -10.27 14.37 -3.83
N LYS A 3 -9.71 14.35 -2.63
CA LYS A 3 -8.28 14.30 -2.36
C LYS A 3 -7.91 12.90 -1.87
N PHE A 4 -6.85 12.35 -2.44
CA PHE A 4 -6.47 10.96 -2.21
C PHE A 4 -5.06 10.82 -1.64
N ILE A 5 -4.88 9.83 -0.79
CA ILE A 5 -3.58 9.37 -0.33
C ILE A 5 -3.31 8.04 -1.00
N ILE A 6 -2.11 7.86 -1.55
CA ILE A 6 -1.68 6.60 -2.15
C ILE A 6 -0.31 6.25 -1.59
N THR A 7 -0.27 5.30 -0.68
CA THR A 7 1.00 4.73 -0.24
C THR A 7 1.43 3.64 -1.24
N GLY A 8 2.71 3.52 -1.53
CA GLY A 8 3.18 2.65 -2.60
C GLY A 8 2.84 3.18 -4.01
N GLY A 9 2.70 4.52 -4.13
CA GLY A 9 2.24 5.15 -5.37
C GLY A 9 3.27 5.17 -6.50
N ALA A 10 4.55 4.91 -6.24
CA ALA A 10 5.59 4.73 -7.25
C ALA A 10 5.75 3.26 -7.70
N GLY A 11 4.98 2.33 -7.12
CA GLY A 11 4.90 0.94 -7.54
C GLY A 11 4.10 0.74 -8.83
N PHE A 12 4.00 -0.51 -9.29
CA PHE A 12 3.29 -0.87 -10.53
C PHE A 12 1.81 -0.52 -10.49
N ILE A 13 1.09 -0.95 -9.45
CA ILE A 13 -0.34 -0.67 -9.29
C ILE A 13 -0.55 0.81 -8.93
N GLY A 14 0.21 1.32 -7.95
CA GLY A 14 0.06 2.68 -7.44
C GLY A 14 0.22 3.74 -8.51
N SER A 15 1.26 3.66 -9.34
CA SER A 15 1.51 4.63 -10.41
C SER A 15 0.41 4.66 -11.48
N THR A 16 -0.19 3.50 -11.76
CA THR A 16 -1.34 3.41 -12.67
C THR A 16 -2.58 4.04 -12.04
N LEU A 17 -2.81 3.80 -10.75
CA LEU A 17 -3.92 4.38 -10.01
C LEU A 17 -3.81 5.91 -9.91
N VAL A 18 -2.62 6.44 -9.64
CA VAL A 18 -2.35 7.90 -9.63
C VAL A 18 -2.81 8.53 -10.94
N LYS A 19 -2.37 7.99 -12.08
CA LYS A 19 -2.73 8.50 -13.42
C LYS A 19 -4.23 8.45 -13.65
N ALA A 20 -4.87 7.32 -13.33
CA ALA A 20 -6.30 7.15 -13.49
C ALA A 20 -7.13 8.12 -12.62
N LEU A 21 -6.70 8.40 -11.39
CA LEU A 21 -7.37 9.36 -10.51
C LEU A 21 -7.22 10.80 -11.02
N LEU A 22 -6.05 11.18 -11.53
CA LEU A 22 -5.85 12.50 -12.16
C LEU A 22 -6.76 12.68 -13.38
N GLU A 23 -6.86 11.67 -14.25
CA GLU A 23 -7.76 11.67 -15.41
C GLU A 23 -9.23 11.78 -15.00
N LYS A 24 -9.61 11.19 -13.86
CA LYS A 24 -10.96 11.27 -13.28
C LYS A 24 -11.23 12.57 -12.52
N GLY A 25 -10.28 13.50 -12.49
CA GLY A 25 -10.45 14.82 -11.90
C GLY A 25 -10.21 14.84 -10.38
N ALA A 26 -9.28 14.06 -9.88
CA ALA A 26 -8.79 14.21 -8.51
C ALA A 26 -8.32 15.64 -8.26
N GLU A 27 -8.65 16.20 -7.10
CA GLU A 27 -8.28 17.56 -6.70
C GLU A 27 -6.84 17.60 -6.19
N SER A 28 -6.42 16.59 -5.47
CA SER A 28 -5.05 16.43 -4.99
C SER A 28 -4.76 14.96 -4.74
N ILE A 29 -3.51 14.54 -4.93
CA ILE A 29 -3.03 13.19 -4.62
C ILE A 29 -1.71 13.32 -3.88
N LEU A 30 -1.67 12.80 -2.66
CA LEU A 30 -0.45 12.57 -1.89
C LEU A 30 0.07 11.17 -2.19
N ILE A 31 1.28 11.09 -2.70
CA ILE A 31 2.02 9.84 -2.92
C ILE A 31 3.05 9.70 -1.81
N ILE A 32 3.05 8.57 -1.11
CA ILE A 32 4.09 8.20 -0.13
C ILE A 32 4.72 6.90 -0.60
N ASP A 33 6.03 6.92 -0.87
CA ASP A 33 6.77 5.75 -1.36
C ASP A 33 8.25 5.91 -1.02
N ASP A 34 8.90 4.87 -0.50
CA ASP A 34 10.33 4.88 -0.16
C ASP A 34 11.22 4.41 -1.31
N LEU A 35 10.62 4.07 -2.45
CA LEU A 35 11.27 3.57 -3.66
C LEU A 35 12.06 2.26 -3.46
N SER A 36 11.80 1.52 -2.37
CA SER A 36 12.48 0.24 -2.09
C SER A 36 12.17 -0.83 -3.13
N THR A 37 10.95 -0.83 -3.67
CA THR A 37 10.51 -1.71 -4.76
C THR A 37 9.86 -0.95 -5.91
N GLY A 38 9.43 0.30 -5.65
CA GLY A 38 8.93 1.24 -6.64
C GLY A 38 10.05 1.95 -7.41
N SER A 39 9.65 2.83 -8.33
CA SER A 39 10.59 3.67 -9.07
C SER A 39 9.97 5.02 -9.38
N GLU A 40 10.72 6.09 -9.16
CA GLU A 40 10.31 7.45 -9.54
C GLU A 40 9.96 7.56 -11.04
N SER A 41 10.61 6.74 -11.89
CA SER A 41 10.30 6.69 -13.32
C SER A 41 8.85 6.33 -13.62
N ASN A 42 8.18 5.56 -12.75
CA ASN A 42 6.78 5.17 -12.91
C ASN A 42 5.80 6.35 -12.77
N ILE A 43 6.18 7.36 -11.98
CA ILE A 43 5.39 8.56 -11.69
C ILE A 43 5.96 9.83 -12.34
N SER A 44 7.09 9.75 -13.04
CA SER A 44 7.78 10.90 -13.65
C SER A 44 6.89 11.77 -14.54
N SER A 45 5.93 11.17 -15.23
CA SER A 45 4.99 11.87 -16.10
C SER A 45 3.97 12.75 -15.35
N VAL A 46 3.81 12.55 -14.05
CA VAL A 46 2.81 13.25 -13.23
C VAL A 46 3.45 14.07 -12.10
N LEU A 47 4.73 13.96 -11.83
CA LEU A 47 5.41 14.69 -10.75
C LEU A 47 5.35 16.22 -10.90
N ASN A 48 5.19 16.74 -12.12
CA ASN A 48 5.08 18.18 -12.38
C ASN A 48 3.61 18.68 -12.37
N ASP A 49 2.64 17.80 -12.12
CA ASP A 49 1.23 18.20 -11.97
C ASP A 49 1.05 18.84 -10.59
N GLU A 50 0.50 20.06 -10.56
CA GLU A 50 0.30 20.84 -9.32
C GLU A 50 -0.60 20.16 -8.28
N ARG A 51 -1.35 19.13 -8.70
CA ARG A 51 -2.20 18.31 -7.83
C ARG A 51 -1.45 17.18 -7.14
N ILE A 52 -0.19 16.93 -7.51
CA ILE A 52 0.62 15.85 -6.95
C ILE A 52 1.57 16.39 -5.88
N GLU A 53 1.51 15.76 -4.73
CA GLU A 53 2.52 15.85 -3.69
C GLU A 53 3.20 14.50 -3.56
N PHE A 54 4.53 14.45 -3.63
CA PHE A 54 5.31 13.22 -3.50
C PHE A 54 6.25 13.31 -2.30
N ILE A 55 6.11 12.36 -1.38
CA ILE A 55 6.99 12.19 -0.23
C ILE A 55 7.78 10.90 -0.43
N ASN A 56 9.09 11.05 -0.70
CA ASN A 56 10.00 9.91 -0.73
C ASN A 56 10.46 9.59 0.70
N SER A 57 9.71 8.72 1.36
CA SER A 57 9.98 8.29 2.73
C SER A 57 9.29 6.98 3.04
N ARG A 58 9.83 6.25 4.01
CA ARG A 58 9.09 5.19 4.69
C ARG A 58 7.97 5.81 5.53
N ILE A 59 6.85 5.12 5.61
CA ILE A 59 5.69 5.60 6.38
C ILE A 59 6.04 5.73 7.86
N GLU A 60 6.83 4.79 8.38
CA GLU A 60 7.26 4.76 9.77
C GLU A 60 8.05 6.01 10.17
N ASP A 61 8.77 6.60 9.22
CA ASP A 61 9.67 7.74 9.44
C ASP A 61 8.97 9.10 9.34
N ILE A 62 7.68 9.14 8.98
CA ILE A 62 6.90 10.38 8.90
C ILE A 62 6.32 10.73 10.28
N ASP A 63 6.91 11.68 11.00
CA ASP A 63 6.53 12.01 12.38
C ASP A 63 5.08 12.49 12.54
N ASN A 64 4.57 13.32 11.64
CA ASN A 64 3.26 13.98 11.74
C ASN A 64 2.25 13.45 10.72
N LEU A 65 2.16 12.12 10.55
CA LEU A 65 1.29 11.51 9.54
C LEU A 65 -0.18 11.93 9.72
N ASP A 66 -0.69 11.99 10.96
CA ASP A 66 -2.07 12.40 11.26
C ASP A 66 -2.40 13.79 10.69
N SER A 67 -1.51 14.76 10.94
CA SER A 67 -1.68 16.12 10.44
C SER A 67 -1.59 16.18 8.92
N LEU A 68 -0.66 15.43 8.35
CA LEU A 68 -0.47 15.36 6.90
C LEU A 68 -1.72 14.82 6.19
N LEU A 69 -2.32 13.78 6.75
CA LEU A 69 -3.50 13.13 6.15
C LEU A 69 -4.81 13.90 6.37
N SER A 70 -4.87 14.83 7.32
CA SER A 70 -6.09 15.47 7.79
C SER A 70 -6.94 16.20 6.73
N SER A 71 -6.34 16.55 5.59
CA SER A 71 -7.03 17.26 4.49
C SER A 71 -7.48 16.34 3.35
N TYR A 72 -7.33 15.03 3.49
CA TYR A 72 -7.63 14.05 2.45
C TYR A 72 -8.92 13.28 2.74
N ASP A 73 -9.55 12.76 1.68
CA ASP A 73 -10.87 12.13 1.73
C ASP A 73 -10.84 10.60 1.68
N PHE A 74 -9.75 10.02 1.16
CA PHE A 74 -9.64 8.57 0.96
C PHE A 74 -8.18 8.12 0.86
N CYS A 75 -7.86 6.97 1.45
CA CYS A 75 -6.54 6.37 1.41
C CYS A 75 -6.55 5.03 0.65
N TYR A 76 -5.66 4.90 -0.33
CA TYR A 76 -5.27 3.63 -0.94
C TYR A 76 -3.94 3.20 -0.34
N HIS A 77 -3.99 2.22 0.56
CA HIS A 77 -2.77 1.68 1.17
C HIS A 77 -2.28 0.49 0.36
N LEU A 78 -1.31 0.75 -0.54
CA LEU A 78 -0.71 -0.23 -1.44
C LEU A 78 0.76 -0.53 -1.09
N ALA A 79 1.35 0.26 -0.19
CA ALA A 79 2.73 0.05 0.27
C ALA A 79 2.83 -1.27 1.04
N ALA A 80 3.72 -2.13 0.61
CA ALA A 80 4.05 -3.37 1.28
C ALA A 80 5.45 -3.84 0.83
N GLY A 81 6.15 -4.53 1.71
CA GLY A 81 7.33 -5.31 1.31
C GLY A 81 6.87 -6.51 0.48
N VAL A 82 7.00 -6.44 -0.84
CA VAL A 82 6.52 -7.45 -1.77
C VAL A 82 7.65 -8.14 -2.52
N GLY A 83 7.38 -9.38 -2.95
CA GLY A 83 8.33 -10.21 -3.68
C GLY A 83 9.00 -11.25 -2.78
N VAL A 84 8.83 -12.53 -3.15
CA VAL A 84 9.33 -13.67 -2.35
C VAL A 84 10.83 -13.56 -2.07
N GLN A 85 11.62 -13.19 -3.07
CA GLN A 85 13.07 -13.05 -2.90
C GLN A 85 13.42 -11.92 -1.93
N TYR A 86 12.78 -10.73 -2.08
CA TYR A 86 13.02 -9.60 -1.18
C TYR A 86 12.65 -9.94 0.26
N ILE A 87 11.49 -10.56 0.47
CA ILE A 87 11.02 -10.98 1.80
C ILE A 87 12.00 -11.98 2.43
N MET A 88 12.49 -12.94 1.65
CA MET A 88 13.43 -13.95 2.12
C MET A 88 14.78 -13.38 2.57
N GLU A 89 15.27 -12.38 1.84
CA GLU A 89 16.53 -11.70 2.13
C GLU A 89 16.40 -10.68 3.27
N ASN A 90 15.17 -10.14 3.48
CA ASN A 90 14.88 -9.05 4.41
C ASN A 90 13.65 -9.35 5.30
N LEU A 91 13.57 -10.54 5.86
CA LEU A 91 12.38 -11.02 6.58
C LEU A 91 11.93 -10.09 7.71
N SER A 92 12.87 -9.62 8.53
CA SER A 92 12.57 -8.72 9.66
C SER A 92 12.03 -7.37 9.17
N ASP A 93 12.68 -6.77 8.19
CA ASP A 93 12.28 -5.48 7.63
C ASP A 93 10.92 -5.57 6.92
N SER A 94 10.71 -6.62 6.14
CA SER A 94 9.43 -6.85 5.46
C SER A 94 8.28 -7.01 6.45
N LEU A 95 8.50 -7.73 7.55
CA LEU A 95 7.51 -7.91 8.60
C LEU A 95 7.19 -6.57 9.30
N LEU A 96 8.22 -5.80 9.65
CA LEU A 96 8.07 -4.51 10.29
C LEU A 96 7.33 -3.52 9.38
N THR A 97 7.75 -3.40 8.12
CA THR A 97 7.08 -2.53 7.13
C THR A 97 5.62 -2.92 6.97
N ASN A 98 5.32 -4.21 6.77
CA ASN A 98 3.94 -4.65 6.53
C ASN A 98 3.03 -4.47 7.75
N ILE A 99 3.56 -4.58 8.97
CA ILE A 99 2.77 -4.44 10.20
C ILE A 99 2.77 -3.00 10.70
N LEU A 100 3.95 -2.41 10.93
CA LEU A 100 4.05 -1.11 11.58
C LEU A 100 3.60 0.03 10.67
N ALA A 101 3.98 0.01 9.39
CA ALA A 101 3.52 1.02 8.45
C ALA A 101 2.00 0.95 8.25
N THR A 102 1.44 -0.27 8.09
CA THR A 102 0.00 -0.46 7.98
C THR A 102 -0.71 0.03 9.25
N HIS A 103 -0.23 -0.33 10.44
CA HIS A 103 -0.79 0.13 11.71
C HIS A 103 -0.83 1.66 11.78
N LYS A 104 0.30 2.32 11.48
CA LYS A 104 0.42 3.78 11.51
C LYS A 104 -0.54 4.46 10.53
N VAL A 105 -0.67 3.95 9.31
CA VAL A 105 -1.64 4.47 8.32
C VAL A 105 -3.07 4.32 8.82
N LEU A 106 -3.43 3.15 9.35
CA LEU A 106 -4.78 2.88 9.83
C LEU A 106 -5.14 3.76 11.04
N GLU A 107 -4.23 3.94 12.00
CA GLU A 107 -4.42 4.87 13.13
C GLU A 107 -4.64 6.29 12.64
N SER A 108 -3.77 6.79 11.75
CA SER A 108 -3.86 8.15 11.22
C SER A 108 -5.14 8.37 10.40
N CYS A 109 -5.53 7.39 9.60
CA CYS A 109 -6.79 7.45 8.85
C CYS A 109 -8.01 7.40 9.79
N GLN A 110 -7.97 6.57 10.84
CA GLN A 110 -9.04 6.49 11.84
C GLN A 110 -9.19 7.81 12.60
N ALA A 111 -8.08 8.43 13.04
CA ALA A 111 -8.10 9.71 13.74
C ALA A 111 -8.75 10.83 12.90
N ASN A 112 -8.62 10.76 11.58
CA ASN A 112 -9.16 11.73 10.63
C ASN A 112 -10.47 11.30 9.95
N ASN A 113 -11.04 10.14 10.32
CA ASN A 113 -12.24 9.55 9.69
C ASN A 113 -12.09 9.33 8.17
N ILE A 114 -10.90 8.96 7.73
CA ILE A 114 -10.59 8.70 6.31
C ILE A 114 -10.84 7.23 6.00
N PRO A 115 -11.72 6.90 5.06
CA PRO A 115 -11.89 5.52 4.56
C PRO A 115 -10.61 5.01 3.92
N VAL A 116 -10.28 3.73 4.18
CA VAL A 116 -9.07 3.09 3.67
C VAL A 116 -9.43 1.89 2.80
N LEU A 117 -8.84 1.80 1.61
CA LEU A 117 -8.72 0.55 0.87
C LEU A 117 -7.35 -0.03 1.16
N LEU A 118 -7.32 -1.17 1.85
CA LEU A 118 -6.12 -1.94 2.13
C LEU A 118 -6.01 -3.10 1.14
N THR A 119 -4.89 -3.21 0.44
CA THR A 119 -4.62 -4.39 -0.39
C THR A 119 -4.23 -5.57 0.48
N SER A 120 -4.90 -6.70 0.25
CA SER A 120 -4.60 -7.99 0.87
C SER A 120 -3.81 -8.88 -0.08
N THR A 121 -3.71 -10.14 0.21
CA THR A 121 -2.95 -11.13 -0.58
C THR A 121 -3.80 -12.34 -0.90
N SER A 122 -3.55 -12.98 -2.05
CA SER A 122 -4.16 -14.27 -2.40
C SER A 122 -3.77 -15.39 -1.43
N GLU A 123 -2.72 -15.22 -0.65
CA GLU A 123 -2.30 -16.20 0.35
C GLU A 123 -3.31 -16.38 1.49
N VAL A 124 -4.25 -15.45 1.68
CA VAL A 124 -5.35 -15.60 2.65
C VAL A 124 -6.25 -16.79 2.34
N TYR A 125 -6.30 -17.24 1.10
CA TYR A 125 -7.04 -18.44 0.69
C TYR A 125 -6.29 -19.74 0.98
N GLY A 126 -4.98 -19.68 1.18
CA GLY A 126 -4.17 -20.84 1.51
C GLY A 126 -4.18 -21.90 0.42
N VAL A 127 -4.35 -23.16 0.83
CA VAL A 127 -4.55 -24.31 -0.08
C VAL A 127 -6.05 -24.56 -0.20
N ALA A 128 -6.73 -23.77 -1.04
CA ALA A 128 -8.15 -23.99 -1.32
C ALA A 128 -8.32 -25.13 -2.32
N GLU A 129 -9.31 -26.00 -2.07
CA GLU A 129 -9.64 -27.12 -2.97
C GLU A 129 -10.64 -26.67 -4.07
N ASP A 130 -11.23 -25.48 -3.92
CA ASP A 130 -12.19 -24.95 -4.87
C ASP A 130 -11.51 -24.35 -6.10
N ASP A 131 -12.09 -24.57 -7.29
CA ASP A 131 -11.61 -24.00 -8.56
C ASP A 131 -11.78 -22.46 -8.60
N ILE A 132 -12.75 -21.91 -7.89
CA ILE A 132 -13.05 -20.48 -7.81
C ILE A 132 -13.07 -20.08 -6.33
N TRP A 133 -12.25 -19.10 -5.98
CA TRP A 133 -12.19 -18.56 -4.64
C TRP A 133 -13.16 -17.41 -4.44
N THR A 134 -13.85 -17.44 -3.33
CA THR A 134 -14.81 -16.40 -2.90
C THR A 134 -14.52 -16.05 -1.44
N GLU A 135 -15.16 -15.02 -0.92
CA GLU A 135 -15.05 -14.60 0.48
C GLU A 135 -15.47 -15.70 1.47
N ASP A 136 -16.31 -16.64 1.04
CA ASP A 136 -16.79 -17.78 1.84
C ASP A 136 -15.90 -19.03 1.71
N THR A 137 -14.89 -18.99 0.83
CA THR A 137 -13.98 -20.14 0.63
C THR A 137 -13.17 -20.42 1.90
N LYS A 138 -13.17 -21.69 2.32
CA LYS A 138 -12.38 -22.11 3.48
C LYS A 138 -10.89 -22.00 3.18
N SER A 139 -10.16 -21.31 4.04
CA SER A 139 -8.71 -21.18 3.95
C SER A 139 -8.03 -22.31 4.74
N LEU A 140 -7.13 -23.05 4.09
CA LEU A 140 -6.25 -24.04 4.70
C LEU A 140 -4.81 -23.54 4.64
N ILE A 141 -4.25 -23.20 5.79
CA ILE A 141 -2.84 -22.81 5.89
C ILE A 141 -1.99 -24.07 5.95
N GLY A 142 -0.97 -24.16 5.12
CA GLY A 142 -0.02 -25.27 5.09
C GLY A 142 0.92 -25.28 6.30
N PRO A 143 1.77 -26.32 6.43
CA PRO A 143 2.69 -26.42 7.56
C PRO A 143 3.76 -25.32 7.51
N THR A 144 4.07 -24.73 8.66
CA THR A 144 5.10 -23.69 8.83
C THR A 144 6.51 -24.12 8.44
N THR A 145 6.73 -25.42 8.22
CA THR A 145 7.98 -25.95 7.68
C THR A 145 8.16 -25.65 6.19
N LYS A 146 7.11 -25.23 5.51
CA LYS A 146 7.20 -24.77 4.12
C LYS A 146 7.30 -23.24 4.11
N LEU A 147 8.32 -22.75 3.44
CA LEU A 147 8.70 -21.35 3.35
C LEU A 147 7.52 -20.40 3.05
N ARG A 148 6.65 -20.79 2.13
CA ARG A 148 5.45 -20.05 1.73
C ARG A 148 4.51 -19.71 2.90
N TRP A 149 4.52 -20.48 3.98
CA TRP A 149 3.61 -20.33 5.10
C TRP A 149 4.28 -19.80 6.37
N SER A 150 5.56 -19.45 6.28
CA SER A 150 6.36 -19.02 7.44
C SER A 150 6.54 -17.49 7.54
N TYR A 151 5.96 -16.74 6.60
CA TYR A 151 6.01 -15.28 6.62
C TYR A 151 4.65 -14.64 6.32
#